data_6b2d16f80a3124129b4a8a906525931f
#
_entry.id   6b2d16f80a3124129b4a8a906525931f
#
_cell.length_a   1.000
_cell.length_b   1.000
_cell.length_c   1.000
_cell.angle_alpha   90.00
_cell.angle_beta   90.00
_cell.angle_gamma   90.00
#
_symmetry.space_group_name_H-M   'P 1'
#
loop_
_entity.id
_entity.type
_entity.pdbx_description
1 polymer ?
#
loop_
_entity_poly.entity_id
_entity_poly.type
_entity_poly.pdbx_seq_one_letter_code
_entity_poly.pdbx_strand_id
1 'polypeptide(L)'
;WKVVIINPAESMNLNAANALLKNLEEPREKTLILLICHQPSRLLATIKSRCRLVRFPVPSLPEMRLWLSKNLAPREDIEELIQYASGSPLLAIKLTKTGLLESRRKFDRLLDDLTTHKIPAISAAEVCKENDPHMALDWLYYKLVFEIRSGAKITSPVLSFRYMDRLIQSKKLVQSPANLNLLLIWEELLINWQQLFKKNK
;
A
#
# COMPACT_ATOMS: atom_id res chain seq x y z
N TRP A 1 -26.09 -21.20 -13.79
CA TRP A 1 -24.88 -21.14 -12.95
C TRP A 1 -25.11 -20.22 -11.74
N LYS A 2 -24.70 -20.67 -10.55
CA LYS A 2 -24.63 -19.84 -9.34
C LYS A 2 -23.17 -19.45 -9.10
N VAL A 3 -22.89 -18.16 -9.01
CA VAL A 3 -21.54 -17.66 -8.71
C VAL A 3 -21.56 -17.00 -7.34
N VAL A 4 -20.66 -17.43 -6.46
CA VAL A 4 -20.46 -16.85 -5.14
C VAL A 4 -19.07 -16.24 -5.09
N ILE A 5 -18.98 -14.95 -4.74
CA ILE A 5 -17.70 -14.24 -4.62
C ILE A 5 -17.54 -13.80 -3.17
N ILE A 6 -16.43 -14.17 -2.54
CA ILE A 6 -16.05 -13.74 -1.20
C ILE A 6 -14.77 -12.90 -1.31
N ASN A 7 -14.86 -11.62 -0.95
CA ASN A 7 -13.75 -10.64 -1.04
C ASN A 7 -13.78 -9.64 0.14
N PRO A 8 -12.75 -9.58 0.94
CA PRO A 8 -11.57 -10.47 1.00
C PRO A 8 -11.88 -11.76 1.79
N ALA A 9 -11.40 -12.90 1.27
CA ALA A 9 -11.68 -14.20 1.87
C ALA A 9 -10.99 -14.40 3.24
N GLU A 10 -9.83 -13.79 3.46
CA GLU A 10 -9.10 -13.84 4.74
C GLU A 10 -9.77 -13.05 5.87
N SER A 11 -10.82 -12.29 5.60
CA SER A 11 -11.62 -11.59 6.61
C SER A 11 -12.72 -12.43 7.22
N MET A 12 -12.93 -13.64 6.69
CA MET A 12 -13.86 -14.58 7.31
C MET A 12 -13.39 -14.95 8.71
N ASN A 13 -14.31 -14.92 9.68
CA ASN A 13 -14.04 -15.51 10.99
C ASN A 13 -14.02 -17.05 10.91
N LEU A 14 -13.54 -17.71 11.96
CA LEU A 14 -13.40 -19.17 11.99
C LEU A 14 -14.72 -19.90 11.71
N ASN A 15 -15.83 -19.41 12.25
CA ASN A 15 -17.13 -20.02 12.07
C ASN A 15 -17.62 -19.93 10.62
N ALA A 16 -17.48 -18.77 10.00
CA ALA A 16 -17.82 -18.58 8.58
C ALA A 16 -16.95 -19.44 7.66
N ALA A 17 -15.64 -19.50 7.95
CA ALA A 17 -14.72 -20.35 7.20
C ALA A 17 -15.08 -21.84 7.33
N ASN A 18 -15.40 -22.32 8.52
CA ASN A 18 -15.82 -23.71 8.75
C ASN A 18 -17.17 -24.02 8.07
N ALA A 19 -18.13 -23.10 8.12
CA ALA A 19 -19.41 -23.28 7.43
C ALA A 19 -19.26 -23.38 5.90
N LEU A 20 -18.22 -22.75 5.34
CA LEU A 20 -17.92 -22.80 3.90
C LEU A 20 -17.35 -24.17 3.48
N LEU A 21 -16.66 -24.89 4.37
CA LEU A 21 -15.95 -26.14 4.03
C LEU A 21 -16.86 -27.18 3.37
N LYS A 22 -18.09 -27.36 3.89
CA LYS A 22 -19.06 -28.30 3.32
C LYS A 22 -19.39 -27.96 1.86
N ASN A 23 -19.54 -26.69 1.54
CA ASN A 23 -19.84 -26.25 0.17
C ASN A 23 -18.61 -26.32 -0.76
N LEU A 24 -17.39 -26.31 -0.21
CA LEU A 24 -16.16 -26.50 -0.97
C LEU A 24 -15.86 -27.97 -1.25
N GLU A 25 -16.26 -28.87 -0.33
CA GLU A 25 -16.11 -30.32 -0.50
C GLU A 25 -17.14 -30.89 -1.48
N GLU A 26 -18.39 -30.49 -1.33
CA GLU A 26 -19.51 -30.98 -2.13
C GLU A 26 -20.30 -29.81 -2.73
N PRO A 27 -19.70 -29.11 -3.73
CA PRO A 27 -20.38 -27.99 -4.36
C PRO A 27 -21.64 -28.50 -5.11
N ARG A 28 -22.74 -27.74 -4.97
CA ARG A 28 -23.95 -28.01 -5.74
C ARG A 28 -23.68 -27.88 -7.24
N GLU A 29 -24.40 -28.62 -8.04
CA GLU A 29 -24.30 -28.54 -9.51
C GLU A 29 -24.37 -27.08 -9.98
N LYS A 30 -23.55 -26.77 -11.01
CA LYS A 30 -23.47 -25.43 -11.64
C LYS A 30 -23.15 -24.30 -10.64
N THR A 31 -22.39 -24.59 -9.58
CA THR A 31 -21.94 -23.59 -8.61
C THR A 31 -20.46 -23.32 -8.77
N LEU A 32 -20.09 -22.03 -8.85
CA LEU A 32 -18.71 -21.53 -8.84
C LEU A 32 -18.49 -20.66 -7.60
N ILE A 33 -17.49 -20.99 -6.80
CA ILE A 33 -17.10 -20.21 -5.63
C ILE A 33 -15.73 -19.58 -5.90
N LEU A 34 -15.68 -18.24 -5.89
CA LEU A 34 -14.46 -17.45 -6.07
C LEU A 34 -14.07 -16.83 -4.73
N LEU A 35 -12.92 -17.24 -4.22
CA LEU A 35 -12.32 -16.68 -3.00
C LEU A 35 -11.19 -15.72 -3.40
N ILE A 36 -11.42 -14.41 -3.26
CA ILE A 36 -10.41 -13.39 -3.53
C ILE A 36 -9.65 -13.15 -2.24
N CYS A 37 -8.34 -13.37 -2.27
CA CYS A 37 -7.49 -13.32 -1.09
C CYS A 37 -6.23 -12.51 -1.37
N HIS A 38 -5.99 -11.47 -0.55
CA HIS A 38 -4.80 -10.61 -0.65
C HIS A 38 -3.68 -11.07 0.28
N GLN A 39 -4.03 -11.82 1.34
CA GLN A 39 -3.09 -12.34 2.33
C GLN A 39 -3.26 -13.86 2.52
N PRO A 40 -2.73 -14.68 1.59
CA PRO A 40 -2.94 -16.14 1.61
C PRO A 40 -2.45 -16.83 2.88
N SER A 41 -1.49 -16.22 3.60
CA SER A 41 -1.00 -16.72 4.90
C SER A 41 -2.07 -16.68 6.00
N ARG A 42 -3.05 -15.79 5.90
CA ARG A 42 -4.15 -15.66 6.87
C ARG A 42 -5.34 -16.58 6.57
N LEU A 43 -5.41 -17.14 5.38
CA LEU A 43 -6.47 -18.06 5.01
C LEU A 43 -6.20 -19.46 5.60
N LEU A 44 -7.24 -20.08 6.16
CA LEU A 44 -7.11 -21.41 6.76
C LEU A 44 -6.58 -22.44 5.75
N ALA A 45 -5.70 -23.31 6.23
CA ALA A 45 -5.11 -24.38 5.41
C ALA A 45 -6.19 -25.34 4.85
N THR A 46 -7.25 -25.58 5.61
CA THR A 46 -8.40 -26.39 5.22
C THR A 46 -9.18 -25.83 4.03
N ILE A 47 -9.28 -24.49 3.91
CA ILE A 47 -9.87 -23.84 2.72
C ILE A 47 -8.91 -23.94 1.55
N LYS A 48 -7.61 -23.62 1.76
CA LYS A 48 -6.60 -23.66 0.70
C LYS A 48 -6.49 -25.04 0.04
N SER A 49 -6.59 -26.13 0.83
CA SER A 49 -6.49 -27.48 0.31
C SER A 49 -7.67 -27.91 -0.59
N ARG A 50 -8.81 -27.20 -0.50
CA ARG A 50 -10.04 -27.48 -1.26
C ARG A 50 -10.27 -26.52 -2.41
N CYS A 51 -9.36 -25.58 -2.63
CA CYS A 51 -9.48 -24.57 -3.67
C CYS A 51 -8.32 -24.69 -4.68
N ARG A 52 -8.63 -24.47 -5.95
CA ARG A 52 -7.59 -24.27 -6.95
C ARG A 52 -7.02 -22.88 -6.80
N LEU A 53 -5.70 -22.79 -6.54
CA LEU A 53 -5.03 -21.51 -6.45
C LEU A 53 -4.76 -20.95 -7.85
N VAL A 54 -5.29 -19.74 -8.10
CA VAL A 54 -4.98 -18.94 -9.28
C VAL A 54 -4.23 -17.70 -8.81
N ARG A 55 -2.99 -17.55 -9.24
CA ARG A 55 -2.15 -16.40 -8.88
C ARG A 55 -2.31 -15.29 -9.92
N PHE A 56 -2.46 -14.06 -9.44
CA PHE A 56 -2.43 -12.84 -10.24
C PHE A 56 -1.15 -12.07 -9.88
N PRO A 57 -0.05 -12.29 -10.60
CA PRO A 57 1.19 -11.57 -10.34
C PRO A 57 1.05 -10.09 -10.69
N VAL A 58 1.91 -9.27 -10.09
CA VAL A 58 2.07 -7.88 -10.51
C VAL A 58 2.60 -7.89 -11.95
N PRO A 59 2.02 -7.11 -12.88
CA PRO A 59 2.50 -7.02 -14.26
C PRO A 59 3.96 -6.56 -14.30
N SER A 60 4.70 -7.03 -15.30
CA SER A 60 6.04 -6.52 -15.56
C SER A 60 5.99 -5.04 -16.00
N LEU A 61 7.09 -4.31 -15.82
CA LEU A 61 7.14 -2.88 -16.23
C LEU A 61 6.80 -2.67 -17.72
N PRO A 62 7.29 -3.49 -18.68
CA PRO A 62 6.91 -3.36 -20.08
C PRO A 62 5.40 -3.58 -20.32
N GLU A 63 4.81 -4.59 -19.69
CA GLU A 63 3.37 -4.86 -19.79
C GLU A 63 2.55 -3.69 -19.22
N MET A 64 2.97 -3.17 -18.06
CA MET A 64 2.32 -2.04 -17.42
C MET A 64 2.38 -0.79 -18.27
N ARG A 65 3.55 -0.46 -18.87
CA ARG A 65 3.69 0.66 -19.81
C ARG A 65 2.76 0.51 -21.01
N LEU A 66 2.79 -0.65 -21.64
CA LEU A 66 1.95 -0.93 -22.82
C LEU A 66 0.46 -0.81 -22.49
N TRP A 67 0.06 -1.30 -21.32
CA TRP A 67 -1.34 -1.23 -20.90
C TRP A 67 -1.76 0.21 -20.58
N LEU A 68 -0.94 0.97 -19.84
CA LEU A 68 -1.21 2.35 -19.48
C LEU A 68 -1.24 3.26 -20.71
N SER A 69 -0.33 3.08 -21.69
CA SER A 69 -0.33 3.87 -22.92
C SER A 69 -1.60 3.71 -23.75
N LYS A 70 -2.30 2.57 -23.63
CA LYS A 70 -3.58 2.32 -24.31
C LYS A 70 -4.79 2.86 -23.55
N ASN A 71 -4.67 3.08 -22.24
CA ASN A 71 -5.80 3.39 -21.35
C ASN A 71 -5.75 4.80 -20.76
N LEU A 72 -4.66 5.53 -20.97
CA LEU A 72 -4.46 6.90 -20.49
C LEU A 72 -4.38 7.90 -21.64
N ALA A 73 -4.64 9.16 -21.34
CA ALA A 73 -4.46 10.24 -22.30
C ALA A 73 -2.97 10.43 -22.62
N PRO A 74 -2.62 10.85 -23.88
CA PRO A 74 -1.22 11.05 -24.27
C PRO A 74 -0.42 12.08 -23.46
N ARG A 75 -1.10 12.88 -22.64
CA ARG A 75 -0.49 13.93 -21.82
C ARG A 75 0.00 13.43 -20.45
N GLU A 76 -0.36 12.19 -20.07
CA GLU A 76 -0.02 11.63 -18.76
C GLU A 76 1.42 11.11 -18.75
N ASP A 77 2.14 11.42 -17.70
CA ASP A 77 3.49 10.87 -17.46
C ASP A 77 3.37 9.44 -16.94
N ILE A 78 3.50 8.48 -17.86
CA ILE A 78 3.38 7.05 -17.56
C ILE A 78 4.46 6.59 -16.56
N GLU A 79 5.68 7.11 -16.62
CA GLU A 79 6.76 6.71 -15.73
C GLU A 79 6.48 7.17 -14.30
N GLU A 80 6.02 8.40 -14.13
CA GLU A 80 5.57 8.92 -12.84
C GLU A 80 4.43 8.08 -12.27
N LEU A 81 3.45 7.76 -13.09
CA LEU A 81 2.30 6.94 -12.68
C LEU A 81 2.71 5.52 -12.29
N ILE A 82 3.65 4.90 -12.99
CA ILE A 82 4.21 3.59 -12.64
C ILE A 82 4.88 3.65 -11.27
N GLN A 83 5.66 4.69 -11.03
CA GLN A 83 6.34 4.89 -9.75
C GLN A 83 5.34 5.01 -8.59
N TYR A 84 4.29 5.83 -8.75
CA TYR A 84 3.30 6.06 -7.70
C TYR A 84 2.29 4.92 -7.52
N ALA A 85 2.03 4.18 -8.59
CA ALA A 85 1.07 3.07 -8.57
C ALA A 85 1.64 1.76 -8.01
N SER A 86 2.95 1.71 -7.69
CA SER A 86 3.60 0.55 -7.05
C SER A 86 3.29 -0.79 -7.73
N GLY A 87 3.22 -0.79 -9.06
CA GLY A 87 2.93 -1.97 -9.86
C GLY A 87 1.44 -2.27 -10.08
N SER A 88 0.52 -1.38 -9.67
CA SER A 88 -0.92 -1.54 -9.89
C SER A 88 -1.42 -0.64 -11.03
N PRO A 89 -1.69 -1.15 -12.24
CA PRO A 89 -2.18 -0.34 -13.36
C PRO A 89 -3.51 0.36 -13.04
N LEU A 90 -4.40 -0.29 -12.29
CA LEU A 90 -5.69 0.29 -11.90
C LEU A 90 -5.51 1.46 -10.91
N LEU A 91 -4.52 1.39 -10.02
CA LEU A 91 -4.19 2.51 -9.14
C LEU A 91 -3.65 3.69 -9.95
N ALA A 92 -2.82 3.45 -10.97
CA ALA A 92 -2.35 4.50 -11.88
C ALA A 92 -3.53 5.26 -12.51
N ILE A 93 -4.50 4.56 -13.06
CA ILE A 93 -5.72 5.20 -13.62
C ILE A 93 -6.52 5.94 -12.53
N LYS A 94 -6.63 5.37 -11.33
CA LYS A 94 -7.33 6.03 -10.23
C LYS A 94 -6.65 7.35 -9.86
N LEU A 95 -5.33 7.38 -9.79
CA LEU A 95 -4.56 8.59 -9.48
C LEU A 95 -4.87 9.74 -10.46
N THR A 96 -4.96 9.46 -11.76
CA THR A 96 -5.26 10.49 -12.76
C THR A 96 -6.70 10.99 -12.69
N LYS A 97 -7.66 10.10 -12.41
CA LYS A 97 -9.10 10.45 -12.41
C LYS A 97 -9.58 11.16 -11.16
N THR A 98 -8.91 10.98 -10.04
CA THR A 98 -9.41 11.45 -8.73
C THR A 98 -8.67 12.68 -8.18
N GLY A 99 -7.71 13.24 -8.95
CA GLY A 99 -6.85 14.33 -8.46
C GLY A 99 -5.83 13.91 -7.40
N LEU A 100 -5.79 12.63 -7.03
CA LEU A 100 -4.84 12.09 -6.03
C LEU A 100 -3.39 12.20 -6.50
N LEU A 101 -3.15 12.29 -7.81
CA LEU A 101 -1.81 12.48 -8.37
C LEU A 101 -1.20 13.79 -7.88
N GLU A 102 -1.97 14.88 -7.91
CA GLU A 102 -1.48 16.17 -7.43
C GLU A 102 -1.24 16.18 -5.91
N SER A 103 -2.13 15.55 -5.15
CA SER A 103 -1.93 15.35 -3.70
C SER A 103 -0.67 14.54 -3.41
N ARG A 104 -0.41 13.50 -4.20
CA ARG A 104 0.80 12.70 -4.11
C ARG A 104 2.06 13.53 -4.41
N ARG A 105 2.05 14.33 -5.48
CA ARG A 105 3.15 15.22 -5.83
C ARG A 105 3.45 16.24 -4.72
N LYS A 106 2.41 16.80 -4.10
CA LYS A 106 2.57 17.70 -2.95
C LYS A 106 3.20 17.01 -1.76
N PHE A 107 2.77 15.79 -1.47
CA PHE A 107 3.32 14.98 -0.40
C PHE A 107 4.80 14.63 -0.63
N ASP A 108 5.18 14.25 -1.84
CA ASP A 108 6.58 13.96 -2.18
C ASP A 108 7.47 15.20 -2.08
N ARG A 109 6.99 16.36 -2.56
CA ARG A 109 7.70 17.65 -2.38
C ARG A 109 7.88 18.01 -0.91
N LEU A 110 6.87 17.79 -0.09
CA LEU A 110 6.94 17.99 1.35
C LEU A 110 8.05 17.12 1.98
N LEU A 111 8.15 15.85 1.60
CA LEU A 111 9.19 14.94 2.09
C LEU A 111 10.59 15.34 1.60
N ASP A 112 10.72 15.82 0.37
CA ASP A 112 11.99 16.30 -0.19
C ASP A 112 12.46 17.57 0.54
N ASP A 113 11.56 18.51 0.83
CA ASP A 113 11.85 19.72 1.62
C ASP A 113 12.20 19.38 3.07
N LEU A 114 11.53 18.38 3.65
CA LEU A 114 11.85 17.86 4.97
C LEU A 114 13.24 17.20 4.99
N THR A 115 13.57 16.38 3.98
CA THR A 115 14.87 15.70 3.85
C THR A 115 16.01 16.69 3.69
N THR A 116 15.78 17.80 2.97
CA THR A 116 16.75 18.88 2.77
C THR A 116 16.78 19.91 3.91
N HIS A 117 16.04 19.68 5.00
CA HIS A 117 15.92 20.57 6.16
C HIS A 117 15.40 21.98 5.83
N LYS A 118 14.66 22.16 4.76
CA LYS A 118 14.01 23.43 4.43
C LYS A 118 12.79 23.71 5.32
N ILE A 119 12.15 22.67 5.79
CA ILE A 119 11.00 22.73 6.70
C ILE A 119 11.26 21.89 7.95
N PRO A 120 10.77 22.31 9.13
CA PRO A 120 10.83 21.49 10.34
C PRO A 120 9.82 20.34 10.28
N ALA A 121 10.13 19.21 10.95
CA ALA A 121 9.26 18.04 10.98
C ALA A 121 7.89 18.32 11.58
N ILE A 122 7.79 19.22 12.56
CA ILE A 122 6.52 19.60 13.19
C ILE A 122 5.59 20.26 12.17
N SER A 123 6.08 21.23 11.40
CA SER A 123 5.27 21.89 10.36
C SER A 123 4.85 20.93 9.26
N ALA A 124 5.73 19.97 8.88
CA ALA A 124 5.38 18.93 7.92
C ALA A 124 4.31 17.99 8.47
N ALA A 125 4.31 17.68 9.77
CA ALA A 125 3.32 16.83 10.43
C ALA A 125 1.91 17.46 10.42
N GLU A 126 1.81 18.77 10.60
CA GLU A 126 0.53 19.48 10.50
C GLU A 126 -0.08 19.35 9.10
N VAL A 127 0.73 19.44 8.05
CA VAL A 127 0.28 19.26 6.67
C VAL A 127 -0.12 17.80 6.41
N CYS A 128 0.65 16.83 6.92
CA CYS A 128 0.35 15.41 6.75
C CYS A 128 -0.96 15.00 7.43
N LYS A 129 -1.30 15.60 8.57
CA LYS A 129 -2.53 15.33 9.32
C LYS A 129 -3.81 15.62 8.52
N GLU A 130 -3.75 16.54 7.55
CA GLU A 130 -4.91 16.90 6.71
C GLU A 130 -5.21 15.84 5.63
N ASN A 131 -4.27 14.94 5.35
CA ASN A 131 -4.46 13.88 4.39
C ASN A 131 -5.17 12.67 5.02
N ASP A 132 -5.78 11.82 4.18
CA ASP A 132 -6.22 10.50 4.62
C ASP A 132 -5.02 9.72 5.19
N PRO A 133 -5.05 9.33 6.48
CA PRO A 133 -3.88 8.75 7.14
C PRO A 133 -3.48 7.39 6.56
N HIS A 134 -4.43 6.59 6.08
CA HIS A 134 -4.12 5.30 5.46
C HIS A 134 -3.34 5.50 4.18
N MET A 135 -3.82 6.39 3.33
CA MET A 135 -3.21 6.68 2.05
C MET A 135 -1.84 7.36 2.21
N ALA A 136 -1.73 8.33 3.11
CA ALA A 136 -0.47 9.05 3.33
C ALA A 136 0.61 8.15 3.95
N LEU A 137 0.26 7.23 4.84
CA LEU A 137 1.19 6.21 5.35
C LEU A 137 1.63 5.21 4.27
N ASP A 138 0.74 4.86 3.32
CA ASP A 138 1.13 4.07 2.17
C ASP A 138 2.12 4.84 1.28
N TRP A 139 1.86 6.11 1.05
CA TRP A 139 2.77 6.96 0.28
C TRP A 139 4.16 7.07 0.91
N LEU A 140 4.21 7.24 2.23
CA LEU A 140 5.47 7.30 2.97
C LEU A 140 6.24 5.98 2.86
N TYR A 141 5.54 4.85 2.98
CA TYR A 141 6.14 3.53 2.79
C TYR A 141 6.74 3.36 1.38
N TYR A 142 5.98 3.69 0.33
CA TYR A 142 6.46 3.55 -1.04
C TYR A 142 7.61 4.50 -1.37
N LYS A 143 7.59 5.73 -0.84
CA LYS A 143 8.71 6.66 -0.96
C LYS A 143 9.97 6.09 -0.30
N LEU A 144 9.88 5.53 0.91
CA LEU A 144 11.00 4.87 1.57
C LEU A 144 11.56 3.71 0.73
N VAL A 145 10.72 2.83 0.23
CA VAL A 145 11.13 1.71 -0.62
C VAL A 145 11.81 2.20 -1.89
N PHE A 146 11.31 3.27 -2.49
CA PHE A 146 11.92 3.90 -3.66
C PHE A 146 13.31 4.45 -3.34
N GLU A 147 13.47 5.20 -2.24
CA GLU A 147 14.77 5.75 -1.81
C GLU A 147 15.80 4.65 -1.54
N ILE A 148 15.38 3.56 -0.90
CA ILE A 148 16.26 2.39 -0.67
C ILE A 148 16.71 1.77 -2.00
N ARG A 149 15.80 1.59 -2.94
CA ARG A 149 16.09 0.94 -4.24
C ARG A 149 16.90 1.82 -5.18
N SER A 150 16.71 3.13 -5.14
CA SER A 150 17.46 4.11 -5.96
C SER A 150 18.88 4.35 -5.44
N GLY A 151 19.27 3.72 -4.34
CA GLY A 151 20.60 3.89 -3.76
C GLY A 151 20.79 5.24 -3.05
N ALA A 152 19.71 5.84 -2.56
CA ALA A 152 19.80 7.05 -1.76
C ALA A 152 20.77 6.85 -0.58
N LYS A 153 21.53 7.88 -0.24
CA LYS A 153 22.47 7.84 0.89
C LYS A 153 21.72 7.81 2.22
N ILE A 154 21.28 6.62 2.59
CA ILE A 154 20.67 6.37 3.90
C ILE A 154 21.78 6.20 4.93
N THR A 155 21.63 6.85 6.07
CA THR A 155 22.62 6.89 7.14
C THR A 155 23.00 5.48 7.64
N SER A 156 22.02 4.58 7.74
CA SER A 156 22.23 3.20 8.20
C SER A 156 21.10 2.28 7.73
N PRO A 157 21.42 1.10 7.18
CA PRO A 157 20.41 0.08 6.88
C PRO A 157 19.55 -0.30 8.09
N VAL A 158 20.15 -0.37 9.28
CA VAL A 158 19.45 -0.71 10.53
C VAL A 158 18.37 0.33 10.85
N LEU A 159 18.66 1.62 10.64
CA LEU A 159 17.68 2.68 10.85
C LEU A 159 16.52 2.57 9.87
N SER A 160 16.77 2.19 8.62
CA SER A 160 15.70 1.98 7.62
C SER A 160 14.76 0.85 8.03
N PHE A 161 15.28 -0.27 8.53
CA PHE A 161 14.44 -1.37 9.02
C PHE A 161 13.63 -0.97 10.24
N ARG A 162 14.25 -0.28 11.22
CA ARG A 162 13.51 0.23 12.39
C ARG A 162 12.42 1.22 12.00
N TYR A 163 12.70 2.08 11.04
CA TYR A 163 11.71 3.01 10.53
C TYR A 163 10.56 2.28 9.83
N MET A 164 10.86 1.26 9.03
CA MET A 164 9.84 0.44 8.37
C MET A 164 8.94 -0.27 9.39
N ASP A 165 9.52 -0.85 10.46
CA ASP A 165 8.76 -1.47 11.53
C ASP A 165 7.84 -0.47 12.22
N ARG A 166 8.33 0.74 12.51
CA ARG A 166 7.54 1.81 13.09
C ARG A 166 6.39 2.23 12.19
N LEU A 167 6.64 2.34 10.90
CA LEU A 167 5.62 2.69 9.91
C LEU A 167 4.53 1.61 9.81
N ILE A 168 4.91 0.33 9.84
CA ILE A 168 3.96 -0.79 9.89
C ILE A 168 3.11 -0.75 11.16
N GLN A 169 3.72 -0.46 12.32
CA GLN A 169 2.99 -0.29 13.58
C GLN A 169 1.99 0.87 13.49
N SER A 170 2.42 2.03 12.97
CA SER A 170 1.54 3.18 12.78
C SER A 170 0.35 2.86 11.86
N LYS A 171 0.56 2.11 10.77
CA LYS A 171 -0.52 1.62 9.91
C LYS A 171 -1.52 0.74 10.65
N LYS A 172 -1.05 -0.16 11.52
CA LYS A 172 -1.93 -1.01 12.35
C LYS A 172 -2.72 -0.17 13.37
N LEU A 173 -2.09 0.81 13.99
CA LEU A 173 -2.75 1.72 14.93
C LEU A 173 -3.89 2.48 14.25
N VAL A 174 -3.62 3.08 13.09
CA VAL A 174 -4.63 3.85 12.33
C VAL A 174 -5.82 2.98 11.89
N GLN A 175 -5.63 1.69 11.71
CA GLN A 175 -6.71 0.73 11.41
C GLN A 175 -7.53 0.34 12.65
N SER A 176 -7.04 0.64 13.85
CA SER A 176 -7.75 0.30 15.08
C SER A 176 -8.84 1.35 15.39
N PRO A 177 -9.92 0.98 16.10
CA PRO A 177 -10.98 1.93 16.48
C PRO A 177 -10.56 2.89 17.60
N ALA A 178 -9.28 2.95 17.98
CA ALA A 178 -8.76 3.81 19.03
C ALA A 178 -8.78 5.28 18.61
N ASN A 179 -9.06 6.17 19.56
CA ASN A 179 -8.97 7.62 19.35
C ASN A 179 -7.49 8.02 19.36
N LEU A 180 -6.88 8.14 18.17
CA LEU A 180 -5.46 8.39 18.00
C LEU A 180 -5.17 9.89 17.84
N ASN A 181 -4.09 10.33 18.44
CA ASN A 181 -3.51 11.62 18.10
C ASN A 181 -2.65 11.47 16.82
N LEU A 182 -3.26 11.70 15.67
CA LEU A 182 -2.59 11.60 14.36
C LEU A 182 -1.39 12.54 14.24
N LEU A 183 -1.44 13.71 14.89
CA LEU A 183 -0.33 14.66 14.85
C LEU A 183 0.93 14.07 15.47
N LEU A 184 0.83 13.44 16.65
CA LEU A 184 1.98 12.79 17.31
C LEU A 184 2.57 11.66 16.46
N ILE A 185 1.71 10.89 15.79
CA ILE A 185 2.18 9.82 14.88
C ILE A 185 2.99 10.42 13.73
N TRP A 186 2.50 11.50 13.13
CA TRP A 186 3.20 12.17 12.04
C TRP A 186 4.50 12.83 12.50
N GLU A 187 4.48 13.53 13.64
CA GLU A 187 5.71 14.13 14.21
C GLU A 187 6.79 13.07 14.41
N GLU A 188 6.45 11.96 15.07
CA GLU A 188 7.38 10.86 15.28
C GLU A 188 7.93 10.30 13.96
N LEU A 189 7.06 10.01 12.99
CA LEU A 189 7.48 9.45 11.70
C LEU A 189 8.36 10.43 10.93
N LEU A 190 8.04 11.71 10.90
CA LEU A 190 8.78 12.70 10.11
C LEU A 190 10.11 13.11 10.75
N ILE A 191 10.19 13.15 12.09
CA ILE A 191 11.47 13.32 12.81
C ILE A 191 12.41 12.14 12.48
N ASN A 192 11.89 10.91 12.56
CA ASN A 192 12.67 9.73 12.22
C ASN A 192 13.05 9.68 10.73
N TRP A 193 12.19 10.16 9.83
CA TRP A 193 12.49 10.31 8.41
C TRP A 193 13.72 11.20 8.18
N GLN A 194 13.79 12.36 8.82
CA GLN A 194 14.96 13.24 8.71
C GLN A 194 16.24 12.57 9.17
N GLN A 195 16.18 11.69 10.18
CA GLN A 195 17.36 10.98 10.67
C GLN A 195 17.89 9.94 9.68
N LEU A 196 17.02 9.38 8.82
CA LEU A 196 17.45 8.42 7.79
C LEU A 196 18.41 9.06 6.77
N PHE A 197 18.25 10.34 6.47
CA PHE A 197 18.98 11.04 5.43
C PHE A 197 19.97 12.09 5.97
N LYS A 198 20.26 12.08 7.27
CA LYS A 198 21.29 12.98 7.83
C LYS A 198 22.61 12.71 7.14
N LYS A 199 23.19 13.77 6.56
CA LYS A 199 24.60 13.75 6.16
C LYS A 199 25.46 13.51 7.41
N ASN A 200 26.23 12.43 7.44
CA ASN A 200 27.37 12.36 8.36
C ASN A 200 28.27 13.57 8.04
N LYS A 201 28.44 14.44 9.03
CA LYS A 201 29.44 15.52 9.00
C LYS A 201 30.83 14.93 8.95
#